data_e76abf6dfeb12d11b93f483268405691
#
_entry.id   e76abf6dfeb12d11b93f483268405691
#
_cell.length_a   1.000
_cell.length_b   1.000
_cell.length_c   1.000
_cell.angle_alpha   90.00
_cell.angle_beta   90.00
_cell.angle_gamma   90.00
#
_symmetry.space_group_name_H-M   'P 1'
#
loop_
_entity.id
_entity.type
_entity.pdbx_description
1 polymer ?
#
loop_
_entity_poly.entity_id
_entity_poly.type
_entity_poly.pdbx_seq_one_letter_code
_entity_poly.pdbx_strand_id
1 'polypeptide(L)'
;IKKHPKLVGKDYYTQEQLAEIIQYAAQRNIEVIPELDIPGHTVAILAAYPELGCTHTDTIAKNVGETVNLMLCANNEKVYEVYKDIIDEVSALFPSRYIHLGGDEAIIEKNWTKCERCQKMMKELTKRLPN
;
A
#
# COMPACT_ATOMS: atom_id res chain seq x y z
N ILE A 1 12.33 -2.34 1.77
CA ILE A 1 12.34 -1.01 1.15
C ILE A 1 13.41 -0.16 1.84
N LYS A 2 14.45 0.24 1.10
CA LYS A 2 15.65 0.90 1.66
C LYS A 2 15.35 2.27 2.28
N LYS A 3 14.50 3.06 1.64
CA LYS A 3 14.09 4.37 2.16
C LYS A 3 13.15 4.28 3.37
N HIS A 4 12.50 3.15 3.54
CA HIS A 4 11.51 2.92 4.60
C HIS A 4 11.87 1.70 5.45
N PRO A 5 12.95 1.74 6.25
CA PRO A 5 13.45 0.59 7.02
C PRO A 5 12.47 0.10 8.08
N LYS A 6 11.51 0.91 8.52
CA LYS A 6 10.45 0.51 9.44
C LYS A 6 9.46 -0.51 8.84
N LEU A 7 9.43 -0.66 7.51
CA LEU A 7 8.57 -1.62 6.82
C LEU A 7 9.13 -3.04 6.81
N VAL A 8 10.30 -3.26 7.40
CA VAL A 8 10.93 -4.58 7.46
C VAL A 8 10.28 -5.42 8.55
N GLY A 9 9.61 -6.50 8.16
CA GLY A 9 9.10 -7.53 9.06
C GLY A 9 10.19 -8.52 9.49
N LYS A 10 9.81 -9.56 10.25
CA LYS A 10 10.73 -10.63 10.64
C LYS A 10 11.04 -11.59 9.48
N ASP A 11 10.04 -11.84 8.65
CA ASP A 11 10.09 -12.75 7.51
C ASP A 11 9.94 -11.94 6.22
N TYR A 12 11.01 -11.86 5.45
CA TYR A 12 11.05 -11.18 4.17
C TYR A 12 12.12 -11.77 3.26
N TYR A 13 11.95 -11.60 1.96
CA TYR A 13 13.00 -11.90 0.99
C TYR A 13 13.97 -10.72 0.89
N THR A 14 15.28 -11.03 0.83
CA THR A 14 16.25 -10.00 0.42
C THR A 14 16.09 -9.66 -1.05
N GLN A 15 16.68 -8.54 -1.49
CA GLN A 15 16.65 -8.17 -2.91
C GLN A 15 17.36 -9.20 -3.78
N GLU A 16 18.43 -9.81 -3.26
CA GLU A 16 19.18 -10.89 -3.91
C GLU A 16 18.30 -12.14 -4.09
N GLN A 17 17.59 -12.56 -3.05
CA GLN A 17 16.65 -13.68 -3.11
C GLN A 17 15.51 -13.42 -4.10
N LEU A 18 14.97 -12.19 -4.12
CA LEU A 18 13.95 -11.82 -5.09
C LEU A 18 14.50 -11.88 -6.53
N ALA A 19 15.73 -11.40 -6.74
CA ALA A 19 16.38 -11.49 -8.06
C ALA A 19 16.57 -12.94 -8.51
N GLU A 20 16.95 -13.85 -7.60
CA GLU A 20 17.05 -15.30 -7.87
C GLU A 20 15.69 -15.89 -8.26
N ILE A 21 14.62 -15.56 -7.51
CA ILE A 21 13.25 -16.00 -7.81
C ILE A 21 12.81 -15.52 -9.19
N ILE A 22 13.04 -14.25 -9.51
CA ILE A 22 12.71 -13.66 -10.81
C ILE A 22 13.47 -14.37 -11.95
N GLN A 23 14.76 -14.60 -11.76
CA GLN A 23 15.56 -15.31 -12.74
C GLN A 23 15.11 -16.76 -12.93
N TYR A 24 14.81 -17.46 -11.85
CA TYR A 24 14.29 -18.83 -11.90
C TYR A 24 12.96 -18.93 -12.66
N ALA A 25 12.06 -17.97 -12.43
CA ALA A 25 10.78 -17.87 -13.13
C ALA A 25 10.98 -17.59 -14.64
N ALA A 26 11.86 -16.63 -14.96
CA ALA A 26 12.16 -16.25 -16.34
C ALA A 26 12.70 -17.43 -17.19
N GLN A 27 13.55 -18.29 -16.60
CA GLN A 27 14.03 -19.51 -17.25
C GLN A 27 12.91 -20.51 -17.60
N ARG A 28 11.72 -20.31 -17.06
CA ARG A 28 10.51 -21.14 -17.26
C ARG A 28 9.42 -20.41 -18.02
N ASN A 29 9.75 -19.26 -18.63
CA ASN A 29 8.81 -18.38 -19.31
C ASN A 29 7.66 -17.89 -18.42
N ILE A 30 7.96 -17.67 -17.12
CA ILE A 30 7.03 -17.10 -16.14
C ILE A 30 7.46 -15.69 -15.85
N GLU A 31 6.57 -14.73 -16.04
CA GLU A 31 6.74 -13.35 -15.61
C GLU A 31 6.29 -13.19 -14.15
N VAL A 32 7.13 -12.59 -13.31
CA VAL A 32 6.79 -12.27 -11.94
C VAL A 32 6.32 -10.83 -11.86
N ILE A 33 5.03 -10.63 -11.59
CA ILE A 33 4.40 -9.31 -11.45
C ILE A 33 4.31 -9.00 -9.95
N PRO A 34 4.95 -7.92 -9.48
CA PRO A 34 4.81 -7.52 -8.08
C PRO A 34 3.43 -6.91 -7.81
N GLU A 35 2.88 -7.19 -6.62
CA GLU A 35 1.65 -6.57 -6.14
C GLU A 35 1.91 -5.70 -4.92
N LEU A 36 1.35 -4.49 -4.95
CA LEU A 36 1.35 -3.51 -3.88
C LEU A 36 -0.10 -3.17 -3.54
N ASP A 37 -0.73 -4.00 -2.72
CA ASP A 37 -2.16 -3.86 -2.44
C ASP A 37 -2.49 -2.58 -1.68
N ILE A 38 -3.38 -1.77 -2.26
CA ILE A 38 -3.86 -0.49 -1.75
C ILE A 38 -5.35 -0.30 -2.13
N PRO A 39 -6.11 0.50 -1.36
CA PRO A 39 -5.79 1.17 -0.10
C PRO A 39 -6.04 0.31 1.13
N GLY A 40 -6.62 -0.89 0.97
CA GLY A 40 -6.84 -1.91 1.97
C GLY A 40 -5.58 -2.76 2.21
N HIS A 41 -5.69 -3.78 3.07
CA HIS A 41 -4.62 -4.73 3.41
C HIS A 41 -3.28 -4.10 3.84
N THR A 42 -3.34 -2.87 4.35
CA THR A 42 -2.17 -2.03 4.65
C THR A 42 -1.84 -1.95 6.14
N VAL A 43 -2.28 -2.92 6.94
CA VAL A 43 -2.06 -2.93 8.40
C VAL A 43 -0.57 -2.87 8.76
N ALA A 44 0.28 -3.58 8.02
CA ALA A 44 1.72 -3.59 8.27
C ALA A 44 2.35 -2.19 8.03
N ILE A 45 1.95 -1.51 6.95
CA ILE A 45 2.45 -0.17 6.66
C ILE A 45 1.90 0.86 7.66
N LEU A 46 0.65 0.70 8.08
CA LEU A 46 0.01 1.57 9.07
C LEU A 46 0.58 1.33 10.49
N ALA A 47 1.04 0.13 10.81
CA ALA A 47 1.75 -0.13 12.05
C ALA A 47 3.11 0.60 12.09
N ALA A 48 3.79 0.70 10.96
CA ALA A 48 5.07 1.41 10.82
C ALA A 48 4.91 2.93 10.71
N TYR A 49 3.86 3.38 10.02
CA TYR A 49 3.54 4.78 9.71
C TYR A 49 2.06 5.06 9.97
N PRO A 50 1.64 5.16 11.24
CA PRO A 50 0.23 5.35 11.61
C PRO A 50 -0.41 6.61 11.01
N GLU A 51 0.41 7.63 10.75
CA GLU A 51 -0.02 8.89 10.16
C GLU A 51 -0.54 8.78 8.71
N LEU A 52 -0.28 7.64 8.04
CA LEU A 52 -0.80 7.38 6.69
C LEU A 52 -2.27 6.96 6.68
N GLY A 53 -2.82 6.56 7.82
CA GLY A 53 -4.19 6.09 7.96
C GLY A 53 -5.24 7.19 8.07
N CYS A 54 -6.50 6.79 7.91
CA CYS A 54 -7.68 7.64 8.13
C CYS A 54 -8.02 7.80 9.61
N THR A 55 -7.72 6.81 10.44
CA THR A 55 -8.04 6.76 11.87
C THR A 55 -6.86 7.22 12.70
N HIS A 56 -7.15 7.64 13.95
CA HIS A 56 -6.11 8.05 14.88
C HIS A 56 -5.20 6.89 15.29
N THR A 57 -3.93 7.21 15.49
CA THR A 57 -2.80 6.32 15.77
C THR A 57 -3.03 5.32 16.89
N ASP A 58 -3.78 5.70 17.93
CA ASP A 58 -4.00 4.85 19.10
C ASP A 58 -4.81 3.58 18.81
N THR A 59 -5.63 3.61 17.79
CA THR A 59 -6.45 2.48 17.37
C THR A 59 -5.62 1.45 16.60
N ILE A 60 -4.62 1.89 15.87
CA ILE A 60 -3.77 1.02 15.03
C ILE A 60 -2.85 0.17 15.90
N ALA A 61 -2.20 0.79 16.89
CA ALA A 61 -1.26 0.10 17.78
C ALA A 61 -1.92 -0.99 18.64
N LYS A 62 -3.20 -0.84 18.96
CA LYS A 62 -3.96 -1.80 19.77
C LYS A 62 -4.49 -3.00 18.97
N ASN A 63 -4.57 -2.87 17.66
CA ASN A 63 -5.24 -3.83 16.76
C ASN A 63 -4.28 -4.51 15.78
N VAL A 64 -2.99 -4.40 16.00
CA VAL A 64 -1.99 -5.18 15.24
C VAL A 64 -2.16 -6.66 15.59
N GLY A 65 -2.83 -7.40 14.72
CA GLY A 65 -3.18 -8.81 14.93
C GLY A 65 -4.68 -9.11 14.85
N GLU A 66 -5.53 -8.10 14.93
CA GLU A 66 -6.94 -8.23 14.57
C GLU A 66 -7.11 -7.90 13.07
N THR A 67 -8.06 -8.57 12.43
CA THR A 67 -8.49 -8.26 11.05
C THR A 67 -9.23 -6.93 11.03
N VAL A 68 -8.51 -5.85 11.30
CA VAL A 68 -9.07 -4.52 11.23
C VAL A 68 -8.83 -4.01 9.81
N ASN A 69 -9.92 -3.78 9.10
CA ASN A 69 -9.92 -3.19 7.76
C ASN A 69 -9.53 -1.71 7.84
N LEU A 70 -8.29 -1.45 8.24
CA LEU A 70 -7.70 -0.12 8.23
C LEU A 70 -7.22 0.18 6.81
N MET A 71 -7.48 1.40 6.37
CA MET A 71 -7.12 1.84 5.03
C MET A 71 -6.22 3.05 5.07
N LEU A 72 -5.38 3.17 4.05
CA LEU A 72 -4.64 4.39 3.78
C LEU A 72 -5.60 5.56 3.55
N CYS A 73 -5.20 6.74 3.99
CA CYS A 73 -5.97 7.95 3.78
C CYS A 73 -5.75 8.48 2.36
N ALA A 74 -6.78 8.41 1.53
CA ALA A 74 -6.68 8.86 0.14
C ALA A 74 -6.38 10.36 -0.02
N ASN A 75 -6.72 11.19 0.96
CA ASN A 75 -6.39 12.61 0.96
C ASN A 75 -5.25 12.94 1.93
N ASN A 76 -4.13 12.23 1.76
CA ASN A 76 -2.89 12.44 2.51
C ASN A 76 -1.70 12.33 1.56
N GLU A 77 -1.09 13.46 1.22
CA GLU A 77 0.05 13.54 0.29
C GLU A 77 1.21 12.61 0.70
N LYS A 78 1.43 12.44 1.99
CA LYS A 78 2.48 11.55 2.50
C LYS A 78 2.30 10.09 2.09
N VAL A 79 1.06 9.64 1.86
CA VAL A 79 0.77 8.31 1.32
C VAL A 79 1.39 8.17 -0.07
N TYR A 80 1.19 9.18 -0.93
CA TYR A 80 1.71 9.18 -2.30
C TYR A 80 3.23 9.25 -2.33
N GLU A 81 3.85 10.04 -1.44
CA GLU A 81 5.31 10.11 -1.31
C GLU A 81 5.91 8.74 -0.93
N VAL A 82 5.34 8.09 0.09
CA VAL A 82 5.80 6.76 0.54
C VAL A 82 5.61 5.72 -0.56
N TYR A 83 4.44 5.68 -1.20
CA TYR A 83 4.20 4.72 -2.28
C TYR A 83 5.03 4.99 -3.53
N LYS A 84 5.31 6.26 -3.84
CA LYS A 84 6.25 6.59 -4.91
C LYS A 84 7.63 5.96 -4.64
N ASP A 85 8.16 6.10 -3.43
CA ASP A 85 9.44 5.49 -3.06
C ASP A 85 9.41 3.96 -3.14
N ILE A 86 8.29 3.34 -2.75
CA ILE A 86 8.11 1.88 -2.84
C ILE A 86 8.06 1.45 -4.32
N ILE A 87 7.27 2.13 -5.14
CA ILE A 87 7.13 1.83 -6.57
C ILE A 87 8.46 2.00 -7.29
N ASP A 88 9.20 3.06 -7.00
CA ASP A 88 10.53 3.31 -7.59
C ASP A 88 11.49 2.14 -7.29
N GLU A 89 11.53 1.65 -6.05
CA GLU A 89 12.39 0.52 -5.66
C GLU A 89 11.92 -0.81 -6.26
N VAL A 90 10.62 -1.08 -6.26
CA VAL A 90 10.04 -2.29 -6.83
C VAL A 90 10.23 -2.32 -8.34
N SER A 91 10.01 -1.20 -9.04
CA SER A 91 10.22 -1.09 -10.49
C SER A 91 11.67 -1.31 -10.90
N ALA A 92 12.62 -0.95 -10.05
CA ALA A 92 14.04 -1.20 -10.31
C ALA A 92 14.43 -2.67 -10.12
N LEU A 93 13.68 -3.42 -9.32
CA LEU A 93 13.97 -4.82 -8.99
C LEU A 93 13.27 -5.81 -9.93
N PHE A 94 12.03 -5.52 -10.31
CA PHE A 94 11.20 -6.40 -11.14
C PHE A 94 11.25 -5.96 -12.62
N PRO A 95 11.61 -6.84 -13.56
CA PRO A 95 11.65 -6.54 -15.00
C PRO A 95 10.27 -6.50 -15.64
N SER A 96 9.22 -6.82 -14.90
CA SER A 96 7.84 -6.77 -15.40
C SER A 96 7.46 -5.36 -15.85
N ARG A 97 6.65 -5.29 -16.91
CA ARG A 97 6.04 -4.05 -17.38
C ARG A 97 4.84 -3.62 -16.54
N TYR A 98 4.43 -4.46 -15.61
CA TYR A 98 3.25 -4.28 -14.78
C TYR A 98 3.59 -4.31 -13.30
N ILE A 99 2.89 -3.48 -12.54
CA ILE A 99 2.77 -3.56 -11.10
C ILE A 99 1.28 -3.65 -10.79
N HIS A 100 0.87 -4.68 -10.06
CA HIS A 100 -0.51 -4.81 -9.60
C HIS A 100 -0.69 -3.95 -8.35
N LEU A 101 -1.78 -3.18 -8.28
CA LEU A 101 -2.07 -2.30 -7.14
C LEU A 101 -3.16 -2.85 -6.22
N GLY A 102 -3.61 -4.09 -6.43
CA GLY A 102 -4.65 -4.73 -5.63
C GLY A 102 -6.00 -4.02 -5.77
N GLY A 103 -6.52 -3.53 -4.67
CA GLY A 103 -7.76 -2.76 -4.59
C GLY A 103 -8.94 -3.56 -4.06
N ASP A 104 -8.72 -4.82 -3.68
CA ASP A 104 -9.74 -5.69 -3.15
C ASP A 104 -10.09 -5.35 -1.69
N GLU A 105 -11.31 -5.71 -1.31
CA GLU A 105 -11.86 -5.53 0.04
C GLU A 105 -11.69 -4.12 0.64
N ALA A 106 -11.62 -3.08 -0.19
CA ALA A 106 -11.52 -1.70 0.25
C ALA A 106 -12.85 -1.22 0.85
N ILE A 107 -12.98 -1.25 2.18
CA ILE A 107 -14.21 -0.91 2.90
C ILE A 107 -14.30 0.61 3.10
N ILE A 108 -14.73 1.30 2.05
CA ILE A 108 -14.83 2.77 1.99
C ILE A 108 -15.76 3.30 3.08
N GLU A 109 -16.93 2.68 3.30
CA GLU A 109 -17.92 3.14 4.28
C GLU A 109 -17.42 3.16 5.71
N LYS A 110 -16.48 2.28 6.06
CA LYS A 110 -15.91 2.23 7.42
C LYS A 110 -14.74 3.17 7.63
N ASN A 111 -14.09 3.60 6.56
CA ASN A 111 -12.86 4.38 6.60
C ASN A 111 -13.03 5.79 6.02
N TRP A 112 -13.12 5.92 4.69
CA TRP A 112 -13.08 7.22 4.02
C TRP A 112 -14.32 8.08 4.28
N THR A 113 -15.50 7.46 4.43
CA THR A 113 -16.72 8.20 4.79
C THR A 113 -16.70 8.79 6.18
N LYS A 114 -15.84 8.28 7.07
CA LYS A 114 -15.66 8.78 8.45
C LYS A 114 -14.45 9.70 8.60
N CYS A 115 -13.62 9.80 7.57
CA CYS A 115 -12.43 10.62 7.57
C CYS A 115 -12.72 11.97 6.93
N GLU A 116 -12.61 13.07 7.69
CA GLU A 116 -12.90 14.43 7.19
C GLU A 116 -12.05 14.78 5.96
N ARG A 117 -10.76 14.39 5.95
CA ARG A 117 -9.86 14.60 4.80
C ARG A 117 -10.39 13.91 3.55
N CYS A 118 -10.76 12.63 3.65
CA CYS A 118 -11.27 11.85 2.51
C CYS A 118 -12.66 12.36 2.06
N GLN A 119 -13.53 12.74 3.00
CA GLN A 119 -14.83 13.35 2.67
C GLN A 119 -14.67 14.63 1.85
N LYS A 120 -13.70 15.47 2.19
CA LYS A 120 -13.40 16.68 1.43
C LYS A 120 -13.00 16.33 0.00
N MET A 121 -12.09 15.40 -0.18
CA MET A 121 -11.67 14.94 -1.50
C MET A 121 -12.82 14.34 -2.30
N MET A 122 -13.63 13.47 -1.70
CA MET A 122 -14.80 12.87 -2.39
C MET A 122 -15.79 13.93 -2.87
N LYS A 123 -16.07 14.93 -2.05
CA LYS A 123 -16.93 16.06 -2.46
C LYS A 123 -16.36 16.86 -3.65
N GLU A 124 -15.05 17.03 -3.69
CA GLU A 124 -14.36 17.72 -4.79
C GLU A 124 -14.39 16.89 -6.07
N LEU A 125 -14.15 15.58 -5.97
CA LEU A 125 -14.21 14.66 -7.11
C LEU A 125 -15.62 14.57 -7.71
N THR A 126 -16.64 14.46 -6.87
CA THR A 126 -18.04 14.40 -7.32
C THR A 126 -18.43 15.66 -8.13
N LYS A 127 -17.88 16.83 -7.81
CA LYS A 127 -18.13 18.06 -8.58
C LYS A 127 -17.45 18.06 -9.97
N ARG A 128 -16.43 17.23 -10.17
CA ARG A 128 -15.67 17.14 -11.43
C ARG A 128 -16.18 16.07 -12.37
N LEU A 129 -17.00 15.15 -11.88
CA LEU A 129 -17.61 14.11 -12.71
C LEU A 129 -18.78 14.73 -13.49
N PRO A 130 -18.85 14.57 -14.82
CA PRO A 130 -20.02 14.95 -15.57
C PRO A 130 -21.22 14.12 -15.11
N ASN A 131 -22.40 14.77 -15.04
CA ASN A 131 -23.68 14.09 -14.79
C ASN A 131 -24.01 13.11 -15.90
#